data_0b08df74d33fc2d9ee85edec23a7bab6
#
_entry.id   0b08df74d33fc2d9ee85edec23a7bab6
#
_cell.length_a   1.000
_cell.length_b   1.000
_cell.length_c   1.000
_cell.angle_alpha   90.00
_cell.angle_beta   90.00
_cell.angle_gamma   90.00
#
_symmetry.space_group_name_H-M   'P 1'
#
loop_
_entity.id
_entity.type
_entity.pdbx_description
1 polymer ?
#
loop_
_entity_poly.entity_id
_entity_poly.type
_entity_poly.pdbx_seq_one_letter_code
_entity_poly.pdbx_strand_id
1 'polypeptide(L)'
;MGFVMVFIITAWFGNPLPVLGFDQSPEQPIAFPHTAHAGSEPLVNTDGSPKLDADGNQLTGIGLDCTFCHRTVTSIGAAGIPPVETCVTCHRVIGATDSKPLTLLRTIGLGEDPGPIQWKRVHRLPDHVRFVHEPHIRFLTAAGNTDVIANRDEAAILAGTQMDGSVVAAVTCSTCHGDIKSQEQVAQVEPLKMGQCVDCHRKNNAPTDCTTCHF
;
A
#
# COMPACT_ATOMS: atom_id res chain seq x y z
N MET A 1 2.05 -37.42 -15.49
CA MET A 1 2.76 -37.29 -14.19
C MET A 1 3.54 -35.96 -14.04
N GLY A 2 4.20 -35.43 -15.07
CA GLY A 2 4.97 -34.20 -14.98
C GLY A 2 4.17 -32.96 -14.53
N PHE A 3 2.95 -32.75 -15.00
CA PHE A 3 2.11 -31.62 -14.63
C PHE A 3 1.72 -31.58 -13.15
N VAL A 4 1.43 -32.73 -12.56
CA VAL A 4 1.07 -32.83 -11.13
C VAL A 4 2.28 -32.49 -10.26
N MET A 5 3.48 -32.90 -10.68
CA MET A 5 4.72 -32.63 -9.94
C MET A 5 5.07 -31.13 -9.98
N VAL A 6 4.93 -30.46 -11.12
CA VAL A 6 5.11 -29.01 -11.26
C VAL A 6 4.08 -28.27 -10.40
N PHE A 7 2.83 -28.69 -10.40
CA PHE A 7 1.78 -28.09 -9.56
C PHE A 7 2.11 -28.20 -8.08
N ILE A 8 2.55 -29.38 -7.61
CA ILE A 8 2.93 -29.61 -6.22
C ILE A 8 4.14 -28.75 -5.84
N ILE A 9 5.16 -28.70 -6.69
CA ILE A 9 6.39 -27.93 -6.42
C ILE A 9 6.07 -26.44 -6.34
N THR A 10 5.30 -25.88 -7.28
CA THR A 10 4.95 -24.46 -7.29
C THR A 10 4.01 -24.09 -6.15
N ALA A 11 3.08 -24.96 -5.78
CA ALA A 11 2.22 -24.77 -4.61
C ALA A 11 3.02 -24.82 -3.30
N TRP A 12 4.03 -25.68 -3.21
CA TRP A 12 4.91 -25.80 -2.04
C TRP A 12 5.85 -24.59 -1.87
N PHE A 13 6.38 -24.08 -2.96
CA PHE A 13 7.28 -22.92 -2.92
C PHE A 13 6.53 -21.58 -2.87
N GLY A 14 5.20 -21.59 -2.84
CA GLY A 14 4.38 -20.39 -2.69
C GLY A 14 4.40 -19.43 -3.88
N ASN A 15 5.00 -19.84 -5.00
CA ASN A 15 4.93 -19.10 -6.24
C ASN A 15 3.61 -19.40 -6.95
N PRO A 16 2.77 -18.40 -7.25
CA PRO A 16 1.59 -18.60 -8.07
C PRO A 16 2.03 -19.16 -9.43
N LEU A 17 1.37 -20.22 -9.90
CA LEU A 17 1.55 -20.65 -11.28
C LEU A 17 1.20 -19.50 -12.21
N PRO A 18 2.08 -19.11 -13.13
CA PRO A 18 1.81 -18.00 -14.05
C PRO A 18 0.57 -18.22 -14.92
N VAL A 19 0.10 -19.46 -15.03
CA VAL A 19 -1.13 -19.84 -15.76
C VAL A 19 -2.41 -19.65 -14.94
N LEU A 20 -2.31 -19.62 -13.60
CA LEU A 20 -3.41 -19.38 -12.67
C LEU A 20 -3.16 -18.08 -11.87
N GLY A 21 -2.23 -17.25 -12.36
CA GLY A 21 -1.67 -16.13 -11.65
C GLY A 21 -2.73 -15.11 -11.21
N PHE A 22 -2.89 -15.01 -9.92
CA PHE A 22 -3.31 -13.73 -9.36
C PHE A 22 -2.16 -12.76 -9.62
N ASP A 23 -2.38 -11.81 -10.49
CA ASP A 23 -1.43 -10.73 -10.73
C ASP A 23 -1.26 -9.97 -9.41
N GLN A 24 -0.07 -10.08 -8.82
CA GLN A 24 0.25 -9.42 -7.55
C GLN A 24 0.43 -7.92 -7.72
N SER A 25 0.56 -7.45 -8.95
CA SER A 25 0.69 -6.04 -9.32
C SER A 25 -0.16 -5.74 -10.55
N PRO A 26 -1.50 -5.78 -10.44
CA PRO A 26 -2.37 -5.57 -11.58
C PRO A 26 -2.24 -4.15 -12.12
N GLU A 27 -2.23 -4.02 -13.44
CA GLU A 27 -2.32 -2.72 -14.09
C GLU A 27 -3.61 -2.02 -13.67
N GLN A 28 -3.47 -0.80 -13.17
CA GLN A 28 -4.56 0.02 -12.68
C GLN A 28 -5.19 0.85 -13.81
N PRO A 29 -6.47 1.23 -13.72
CA PRO A 29 -7.14 2.09 -14.71
C PRO A 29 -6.43 3.42 -14.92
N ILE A 30 -5.81 3.94 -13.87
CA ILE A 30 -4.98 5.15 -13.88
C ILE A 30 -3.66 4.79 -13.18
N ALA A 31 -2.54 5.10 -13.80
CA ALA A 31 -1.25 4.95 -13.15
C ALA A 31 -1.18 5.89 -11.94
N PHE A 32 -0.95 5.30 -10.76
CA PHE A 32 -0.81 6.04 -9.51
C PHE A 32 0.51 5.64 -8.83
N PRO A 33 1.58 6.41 -9.02
CA PRO A 33 2.86 6.14 -8.36
C PRO A 33 2.84 6.62 -6.91
N HIS A 34 3.03 5.70 -5.96
CA HIS A 34 3.21 6.08 -4.56
C HIS A 34 4.51 6.84 -4.34
N THR A 35 5.54 6.59 -5.15
CA THR A 35 6.80 7.35 -5.15
C THR A 35 6.58 8.86 -5.26
N ALA A 36 5.67 9.29 -6.14
CA ALA A 36 5.39 10.71 -6.34
C ALA A 36 4.56 11.34 -5.21
N HIS A 37 3.70 10.55 -4.55
CA HIS A 37 2.75 11.08 -3.56
C HIS A 37 3.21 10.86 -2.12
N ALA A 38 3.58 9.63 -1.76
CA ALA A 38 3.99 9.25 -0.41
C ALA A 38 5.52 9.17 -0.23
N GLY A 39 6.26 8.98 -1.30
CA GLY A 39 7.72 9.07 -1.31
C GLY A 39 8.21 10.50 -1.14
N SER A 40 9.45 10.66 -0.70
CA SER A 40 10.17 11.94 -0.59
C SER A 40 11.45 11.97 -1.40
N GLU A 41 11.75 10.85 -2.07
CA GLU A 41 12.98 10.70 -2.84
C GLU A 41 12.88 11.35 -4.22
N PRO A 42 14.05 11.64 -4.86
CA PRO A 42 14.09 12.10 -6.24
C PRO A 42 13.39 11.11 -7.19
N LEU A 43 12.51 11.62 -8.04
CA LEU A 43 11.79 10.80 -9.00
C LEU A 43 12.66 10.50 -10.22
N VAL A 44 12.58 9.25 -10.68
CA VAL A 44 13.32 8.79 -11.88
C VAL A 44 12.35 8.23 -12.93
N ASN A 45 12.77 8.27 -14.17
CA ASN A 45 12.11 7.58 -15.27
C ASN A 45 12.42 6.07 -15.24
N THR A 46 11.73 5.28 -16.05
CA THR A 46 11.94 3.83 -16.14
C THR A 46 13.36 3.43 -16.60
N ASP A 47 14.07 4.33 -17.25
CA ASP A 47 15.46 4.15 -17.66
C ASP A 47 16.49 4.61 -16.59
N GLY A 48 16.03 5.06 -15.43
CA GLY A 48 16.84 5.56 -14.32
C GLY A 48 17.25 7.04 -14.46
N SER A 49 16.89 7.71 -15.54
CA SER A 49 17.18 9.14 -15.70
C SER A 49 16.29 9.98 -14.77
N PRO A 50 16.76 11.16 -14.31
CA PRO A 50 15.96 12.06 -13.48
C PRO A 50 14.65 12.48 -14.17
N LYS A 51 13.53 12.47 -13.41
CA LYS A 51 12.31 13.18 -13.84
C LYS A 51 12.47 14.67 -13.54
N LEU A 52 12.34 15.49 -14.57
CA LEU A 52 12.49 16.94 -14.48
C LEU A 52 11.14 17.65 -14.68
N ASP A 53 10.99 18.82 -14.04
CA ASP A 53 9.90 19.74 -14.36
C ASP A 53 10.16 20.51 -15.67
N ALA A 54 9.26 21.43 -16.03
CA ALA A 54 9.38 22.25 -17.24
C ALA A 54 10.59 23.20 -17.21
N ASP A 55 11.09 23.52 -16.03
CA ASP A 55 12.23 24.43 -15.82
C ASP A 55 13.56 23.66 -15.70
N GLY A 56 13.52 22.31 -15.79
CA GLY A 56 14.68 21.42 -15.71
C GLY A 56 15.13 21.05 -14.30
N ASN A 57 14.32 21.31 -13.28
CA ASN A 57 14.62 20.93 -11.90
C ASN A 57 14.20 19.47 -11.66
N GLN A 58 14.98 18.76 -10.84
CA GLN A 58 14.66 17.40 -10.41
C GLN A 58 13.36 17.38 -9.59
N LEU A 59 12.41 16.61 -10.05
CA LEU A 59 11.18 16.33 -9.27
C LEU A 59 11.48 15.38 -8.11
N THR A 60 10.83 15.63 -6.98
CA THR A 60 10.83 14.76 -5.79
C THR A 60 9.41 14.35 -5.44
N GLY A 61 9.26 13.25 -4.72
CA GLY A 61 7.98 12.90 -4.12
C GLY A 61 7.58 13.95 -3.07
N ILE A 62 6.26 14.11 -2.85
CA ILE A 62 5.72 15.17 -1.97
C ILE A 62 5.55 14.74 -0.51
N GLY A 63 5.82 13.45 -0.19
CA GLY A 63 5.89 12.94 1.17
C GLY A 63 4.56 12.98 1.94
N LEU A 64 3.42 12.76 1.27
CA LEU A 64 2.12 12.69 1.96
C LEU A 64 2.04 11.48 2.87
N ASP A 65 1.53 11.67 4.08
CA ASP A 65 1.23 10.55 4.98
C ASP A 65 0.17 9.62 4.40
N CYS A 66 0.28 8.32 4.69
CA CYS A 66 -0.64 7.28 4.21
C CYS A 66 -2.10 7.60 4.58
N THR A 67 -2.32 8.13 5.78
CA THR A 67 -3.64 8.48 6.30
C THR A 67 -4.25 9.70 5.63
N PHE A 68 -3.47 10.50 4.91
CA PHE A 68 -4.03 11.59 4.11
C PHE A 68 -4.99 11.07 3.04
N CYS A 69 -4.63 9.96 2.39
CA CYS A 69 -5.46 9.31 1.37
C CYS A 69 -6.29 8.17 1.96
N HIS A 70 -5.72 7.33 2.80
CA HIS A 70 -6.38 6.17 3.40
C HIS A 70 -7.03 6.52 4.76
N ARG A 71 -7.89 7.54 4.76
CA ARG A 71 -8.46 8.15 5.98
C ARG A 71 -9.29 7.20 6.83
N THR A 72 -9.87 6.18 6.23
CA THR A 72 -10.77 5.25 6.91
C THR A 72 -10.05 4.12 7.62
N VAL A 73 -8.73 4.01 7.45
CA VAL A 73 -7.91 2.92 8.00
C VAL A 73 -7.97 2.80 9.53
N THR A 74 -8.23 3.92 10.22
CA THR A 74 -8.34 3.98 11.69
C THR A 74 -9.78 4.04 12.20
N SER A 75 -10.78 4.00 11.32
CA SER A 75 -12.19 4.20 11.72
C SER A 75 -13.14 3.11 11.25
N ILE A 76 -12.78 2.39 10.19
CA ILE A 76 -13.57 1.26 9.65
C ILE A 76 -12.67 0.07 9.34
N GLY A 77 -13.25 -1.11 9.10
CA GLY A 77 -12.48 -2.34 8.86
C GLY A 77 -11.53 -2.27 7.66
N ALA A 78 -11.92 -1.59 6.58
CA ALA A 78 -11.13 -1.46 5.37
C ALA A 78 -10.39 -0.12 5.33
N ALA A 79 -9.14 -0.13 4.82
CA ALA A 79 -8.37 1.11 4.64
C ALA A 79 -9.01 2.08 3.63
N GLY A 80 -9.75 1.54 2.67
CA GLY A 80 -10.39 2.32 1.62
C GLY A 80 -9.41 2.92 0.62
N ILE A 81 -9.97 3.48 -0.44
CA ILE A 81 -9.25 4.30 -1.42
C ILE A 81 -9.96 5.66 -1.42
N PRO A 82 -9.21 6.77 -1.49
CA PRO A 82 -9.84 8.09 -1.45
C PRO A 82 -10.78 8.28 -2.65
N PRO A 83 -11.88 9.03 -2.47
CA PRO A 83 -12.74 9.39 -3.59
C PRO A 83 -11.99 10.30 -4.58
N VAL A 84 -12.42 10.31 -5.84
CA VAL A 84 -11.74 11.03 -6.93
C VAL A 84 -11.62 12.54 -6.65
N GLU A 85 -12.54 13.11 -5.90
CA GLU A 85 -12.53 14.51 -5.46
C GLU A 85 -11.27 14.85 -4.68
N THR A 86 -10.74 13.93 -3.89
CA THR A 86 -9.47 14.12 -3.17
C THR A 86 -8.32 14.33 -4.16
N CYS A 87 -8.28 13.56 -5.23
CA CYS A 87 -7.25 13.65 -6.26
C CYS A 87 -7.34 14.98 -7.03
N VAL A 88 -8.54 15.33 -7.50
CA VAL A 88 -8.74 16.55 -8.29
C VAL A 88 -8.64 17.83 -7.47
N THR A 89 -8.66 17.77 -6.15
CA THR A 89 -8.36 18.94 -5.31
C THR A 89 -7.01 19.55 -5.67
N CYS A 90 -6.00 18.73 -5.91
CA CYS A 90 -4.68 19.18 -6.36
C CYS A 90 -4.56 19.14 -7.89
N HIS A 91 -4.98 18.03 -8.52
CA HIS A 91 -4.75 17.76 -9.93
C HIS A 91 -5.58 18.59 -10.91
N ARG A 92 -6.49 19.47 -10.44
CA ARG A 92 -7.08 20.52 -11.30
C ARG A 92 -6.06 21.54 -11.76
N VAL A 93 -4.99 21.75 -11.00
CA VAL A 93 -3.96 22.77 -11.27
C VAL A 93 -2.54 22.21 -11.33
N ILE A 94 -2.27 21.07 -10.68
CA ILE A 94 -0.95 20.45 -10.58
C ILE A 94 -0.85 19.24 -11.53
N GLY A 95 0.33 19.03 -12.09
CA GLY A 95 0.70 17.92 -12.97
C GLY A 95 0.70 18.30 -14.44
N ALA A 96 1.38 17.47 -15.25
CA ALA A 96 1.49 17.67 -16.69
C ALA A 96 0.11 17.63 -17.36
N THR A 97 -0.19 18.64 -18.17
CA THR A 97 -1.51 18.82 -18.80
C THR A 97 -1.81 17.77 -19.85
N ASP A 98 -0.79 17.19 -20.45
CA ASP A 98 -0.83 16.26 -21.58
C ASP A 98 -0.59 14.79 -21.16
N SER A 99 -0.39 14.52 -19.88
CA SER A 99 -0.22 13.15 -19.38
C SER A 99 -1.57 12.40 -19.45
N LYS A 100 -1.57 11.21 -20.06
CA LYS A 100 -2.77 10.36 -20.16
C LYS A 100 -3.43 10.06 -18.81
N PRO A 101 -2.70 9.67 -17.75
CA PRO A 101 -3.29 9.43 -16.43
C PRO A 101 -4.01 10.66 -15.87
N LEU A 102 -3.41 11.84 -15.97
CA LEU A 102 -4.01 13.07 -15.44
C LEU A 102 -5.18 13.58 -16.29
N THR A 103 -5.12 13.42 -17.59
CA THR A 103 -6.26 13.70 -18.47
C THR A 103 -7.44 12.82 -18.13
N LEU A 104 -7.22 11.50 -17.94
CA LEU A 104 -8.27 10.57 -17.56
C LEU A 104 -8.83 10.89 -16.17
N LEU A 105 -7.96 11.18 -15.19
CA LEU A 105 -8.37 11.59 -13.85
C LEU A 105 -9.26 12.84 -13.87
N ARG A 106 -8.88 13.86 -14.62
CA ARG A 106 -9.65 15.10 -14.75
C ARG A 106 -11.00 14.86 -15.45
N THR A 107 -11.02 13.99 -16.46
CA THR A 107 -12.26 13.62 -17.13
C THR A 107 -13.23 12.92 -16.19
N ILE A 108 -12.74 11.99 -15.36
CA ILE A 108 -13.56 11.26 -14.38
C ILE A 108 -14.01 12.18 -13.24
N GLY A 109 -13.13 13.03 -12.73
CA GLY A 109 -13.40 13.80 -11.51
C GLY A 109 -13.94 15.20 -11.72
N LEU A 110 -13.77 15.79 -12.90
CA LEU A 110 -14.19 17.15 -13.25
C LEU A 110 -15.11 17.20 -14.49
N GLY A 111 -15.44 16.06 -15.07
CA GLY A 111 -16.37 15.96 -16.19
C GLY A 111 -17.83 16.22 -15.79
N GLU A 112 -18.73 16.16 -16.77
CA GLU A 112 -20.17 16.38 -16.56
C GLU A 112 -20.83 15.31 -15.68
N ASP A 113 -20.29 14.08 -15.70
CA ASP A 113 -20.76 12.95 -14.89
C ASP A 113 -19.58 12.36 -14.10
N PRO A 114 -19.18 12.97 -12.97
CA PRO A 114 -18.09 12.50 -12.15
C PRO A 114 -18.42 11.15 -11.50
N GLY A 115 -17.46 10.22 -11.53
CA GLY A 115 -17.67 8.87 -11.04
C GLY A 115 -16.43 8.30 -10.33
N PRO A 116 -16.56 7.13 -9.72
CA PRO A 116 -15.44 6.48 -9.05
C PRO A 116 -14.47 5.85 -10.05
N ILE A 117 -13.20 5.88 -9.73
CA ILE A 117 -12.18 5.09 -10.45
C ILE A 117 -12.34 3.63 -10.04
N GLN A 118 -12.46 2.74 -11.02
CA GLN A 118 -12.62 1.30 -10.79
C GLN A 118 -11.27 0.63 -10.53
N TRP A 119 -10.70 0.89 -9.36
CA TRP A 119 -9.41 0.33 -8.96
C TRP A 119 -9.45 -1.20 -8.86
N LYS A 120 -8.39 -1.85 -9.35
CA LYS A 120 -8.19 -3.28 -9.14
C LYS A 120 -7.56 -3.53 -7.77
N ARG A 121 -8.17 -4.42 -7.00
CA ARG A 121 -7.71 -4.74 -5.64
C ARG A 121 -6.40 -5.53 -5.70
N VAL A 122 -5.35 -5.00 -5.08
CA VAL A 122 -4.02 -5.62 -4.97
C VAL A 122 -3.95 -6.55 -3.76
N HIS A 123 -4.21 -6.01 -2.55
CA HIS A 123 -4.17 -6.79 -1.32
C HIS A 123 -5.52 -7.49 -1.09
N ARG A 124 -5.47 -8.82 -1.01
CA ARG A 124 -6.66 -9.65 -0.84
C ARG A 124 -6.45 -10.65 0.29
N LEU A 125 -7.48 -10.81 1.11
CA LEU A 125 -7.66 -11.93 2.00
C LEU A 125 -8.86 -12.76 1.53
N PRO A 126 -8.93 -14.07 1.84
CA PRO A 126 -10.13 -14.88 1.59
C PRO A 126 -11.36 -14.28 2.28
N ASP A 127 -12.53 -14.42 1.68
CA ASP A 127 -13.77 -13.79 2.17
C ASP A 127 -14.19 -14.29 3.58
N HIS A 128 -13.72 -15.46 3.99
CA HIS A 128 -13.94 -16.01 5.31
C HIS A 128 -12.97 -15.51 6.39
N VAL A 129 -12.07 -14.57 6.03
CA VAL A 129 -11.11 -13.98 6.96
C VAL A 129 -11.54 -12.57 7.32
N ARG A 130 -11.72 -12.36 8.63
CA ARG A 130 -11.95 -11.04 9.21
C ARG A 130 -10.60 -10.38 9.49
N PHE A 131 -10.38 -9.22 8.90
CA PHE A 131 -9.25 -8.37 9.22
C PHE A 131 -9.70 -6.91 9.39
N VAL A 132 -9.28 -6.29 10.48
CA VAL A 132 -9.58 -4.89 10.79
C VAL A 132 -8.27 -4.15 11.03
N HIS A 133 -8.03 -3.08 10.31
CA HIS A 133 -6.79 -2.30 10.40
C HIS A 133 -6.65 -1.57 11.75
N GLU A 134 -7.72 -1.00 12.24
CA GLU A 134 -7.70 -0.09 13.39
C GLU A 134 -6.98 -0.66 14.62
N PRO A 135 -7.30 -1.86 15.15
CA PRO A 135 -6.60 -2.39 16.32
C PRO A 135 -5.11 -2.69 16.05
N HIS A 136 -4.75 -3.08 14.83
CA HIS A 136 -3.34 -3.33 14.46
C HIS A 136 -2.55 -2.04 14.41
N ILE A 137 -3.08 -0.99 13.79
CA ILE A 137 -2.42 0.32 13.73
C ILE A 137 -2.30 0.91 15.12
N ARG A 138 -3.36 0.87 15.94
CA ARG A 138 -3.33 1.35 17.32
C ARG A 138 -2.25 0.65 18.13
N PHE A 139 -2.11 -0.66 17.98
CA PHE A 139 -1.07 -1.43 18.66
C PHE A 139 0.32 -1.03 18.18
N LEU A 140 0.53 -1.00 16.86
CA LEU A 140 1.85 -0.73 16.26
C LEU A 140 2.32 0.70 16.45
N THR A 141 1.40 1.67 16.54
CA THR A 141 1.75 3.08 16.76
C THR A 141 1.95 3.43 18.23
N ALA A 142 1.55 2.56 19.16
CA ALA A 142 1.68 2.83 20.59
C ALA A 142 3.15 2.86 21.05
N ALA A 143 3.44 3.75 21.99
CA ALA A 143 4.77 3.84 22.60
C ALA A 143 5.20 2.47 23.18
N GLY A 144 6.44 2.09 22.94
CA GLY A 144 7.03 0.83 23.42
C GLY A 144 6.81 -0.38 22.50
N ASN A 145 6.06 -0.26 21.42
CA ASN A 145 5.82 -1.37 20.47
C ASN A 145 6.67 -1.27 19.18
N THR A 146 7.66 -0.40 19.15
CA THR A 146 8.52 -0.17 17.97
C THR A 146 9.33 -1.39 17.55
N ASP A 147 9.63 -2.30 18.51
CA ASP A 147 10.33 -3.55 18.26
C ASP A 147 9.50 -4.61 17.50
N VAL A 148 8.18 -4.41 17.43
CA VAL A 148 7.25 -5.28 16.70
C VAL A 148 7.21 -4.95 15.21
N ILE A 149 7.59 -3.72 14.84
CA ILE A 149 7.55 -3.26 13.45
C ILE A 149 8.56 -4.08 12.63
N ALA A 150 8.07 -4.78 11.62
CA ALA A 150 8.90 -5.49 10.65
C ALA A 150 9.58 -4.49 9.69
N ASN A 151 10.66 -4.94 9.02
CA ASN A 151 11.46 -4.08 8.13
C ASN A 151 12.04 -2.87 8.86
N ARG A 152 12.67 -3.13 9.97
CA ARG A 152 13.36 -2.13 10.80
C ARG A 152 14.45 -1.40 10.03
N ASP A 153 14.07 -0.35 9.36
CA ASP A 153 15.00 0.75 9.18
C ASP A 153 14.98 1.55 10.50
N GLU A 154 15.97 1.32 11.35
CA GLU A 154 16.05 2.01 12.65
C GLU A 154 16.04 3.52 12.47
N ALA A 155 16.64 4.03 11.40
CA ALA A 155 16.62 5.45 11.08
C ALA A 155 15.21 5.92 10.71
N ALA A 156 14.45 5.15 9.95
CA ALA A 156 13.07 5.49 9.60
C ALA A 156 12.14 5.41 10.81
N ILE A 157 12.30 4.42 11.68
CA ILE A 157 11.55 4.31 12.93
C ILE A 157 11.88 5.52 13.84
N LEU A 158 13.15 5.84 14.00
CA LEU A 158 13.58 6.96 14.83
C LEU A 158 13.06 8.30 14.27
N ALA A 159 13.14 8.50 12.97
CA ALA A 159 12.60 9.67 12.29
C ALA A 159 11.07 9.79 12.39
N GLY A 160 10.36 8.63 12.42
CA GLY A 160 8.91 8.56 12.58
C GLY A 160 8.44 8.51 14.03
N THR A 161 9.32 8.44 15.02
CA THR A 161 8.97 8.40 16.44
C THR A 161 8.63 9.81 16.93
N GLN A 162 7.47 9.95 17.56
CA GLN A 162 7.02 11.21 18.15
C GLN A 162 7.58 11.39 19.57
N MET A 163 7.41 12.57 20.16
CA MET A 163 7.93 12.89 21.50
C MET A 163 7.35 12.00 22.61
N ASP A 164 6.17 11.43 22.39
CA ASP A 164 5.52 10.48 23.31
C ASP A 164 5.97 9.02 23.11
N GLY A 165 6.90 8.77 22.19
CA GLY A 165 7.41 7.44 21.84
C GLY A 165 6.53 6.65 20.88
N SER A 166 5.41 7.20 20.39
CA SER A 166 4.61 6.58 19.31
C SER A 166 5.27 6.78 17.96
N VAL A 167 4.91 5.97 16.98
CA VAL A 167 5.40 6.08 15.60
C VAL A 167 4.30 6.48 14.64
N VAL A 168 4.68 7.18 13.56
CA VAL A 168 3.71 7.57 12.53
C VAL A 168 3.20 6.37 11.75
N ALA A 169 1.97 6.48 11.25
CA ALA A 169 1.30 5.39 10.54
C ALA A 169 2.09 4.89 9.32
N ALA A 170 2.79 5.76 8.61
CA ALA A 170 3.59 5.39 7.45
C ALA A 170 4.64 4.30 7.76
N VAL A 171 5.29 4.39 8.94
CA VAL A 171 6.28 3.40 9.38
C VAL A 171 5.60 2.08 9.75
N THR A 172 4.43 2.14 10.40
CA THR A 172 3.70 0.94 10.83
C THR A 172 3.05 0.18 9.66
N CYS A 173 2.59 0.88 8.64
CA CYS A 173 1.98 0.28 7.45
C CYS A 173 2.94 -0.66 6.72
N SER A 174 4.23 -0.31 6.67
CA SER A 174 5.26 -1.12 6.01
C SER A 174 5.45 -2.51 6.64
N THR A 175 5.05 -2.70 7.90
CA THR A 175 5.08 -3.99 8.60
C THR A 175 4.33 -5.09 7.86
N CYS A 176 3.21 -4.75 7.19
CA CYS A 176 2.38 -5.69 6.46
C CYS A 176 2.40 -5.45 4.94
N HIS A 177 2.57 -4.20 4.51
CA HIS A 177 2.49 -3.81 3.12
C HIS A 177 3.85 -3.66 2.43
N GLY A 178 4.96 -3.73 3.19
CA GLY A 178 6.28 -3.43 2.68
C GLY A 178 6.45 -1.94 2.37
N ASP A 179 7.50 -1.57 1.66
CA ASP A 179 7.79 -0.18 1.32
C ASP A 179 6.96 0.30 0.11
N ILE A 180 5.65 0.51 0.34
CA ILE A 180 4.72 0.99 -0.69
C ILE A 180 5.12 2.36 -1.25
N LYS A 181 5.69 3.23 -0.40
CA LYS A 181 6.06 4.59 -0.82
C LYS A 181 7.17 4.63 -1.88
N SER A 182 7.94 3.53 -2.04
CA SER A 182 8.95 3.38 -3.08
C SER A 182 8.41 2.73 -4.37
N GLN A 183 7.11 2.39 -4.44
CA GLN A 183 6.54 1.66 -5.55
C GLN A 183 5.86 2.59 -6.57
N GLU A 184 6.27 2.49 -7.83
CA GLU A 184 5.59 3.11 -8.97
C GLU A 184 4.24 2.42 -9.25
N GLN A 185 4.20 1.11 -9.15
CA GLN A 185 2.99 0.28 -9.26
C GLN A 185 2.93 -0.64 -8.06
N VAL A 186 1.84 -0.57 -7.29
CA VAL A 186 1.69 -1.34 -6.06
C VAL A 186 1.63 -2.83 -6.35
N ALA A 187 2.44 -3.59 -5.62
CA ALA A 187 2.42 -5.04 -5.60
C ALA A 187 2.19 -5.57 -4.19
N GLN A 188 1.58 -6.75 -4.09
CA GLN A 188 1.51 -7.46 -2.82
C GLN A 188 2.87 -8.14 -2.56
N VAL A 189 3.68 -7.55 -1.69
CA VAL A 189 5.02 -8.06 -1.35
C VAL A 189 4.99 -9.09 -0.24
N GLU A 190 4.04 -8.97 0.69
CA GLU A 190 3.84 -9.92 1.79
C GLU A 190 2.57 -10.75 1.55
N PRO A 191 2.67 -12.08 1.53
CA PRO A 191 1.52 -12.91 1.20
C PRO A 191 0.44 -12.97 2.28
N LEU A 192 0.72 -12.49 3.51
CA LEU A 192 -0.19 -12.45 4.67
C LEU A 192 -0.95 -13.77 4.87
N LYS A 193 -0.19 -14.88 4.88
CA LYS A 193 -0.74 -16.22 5.15
C LYS A 193 -1.11 -16.37 6.63
N MET A 194 -2.06 -17.25 6.93
CA MET A 194 -2.52 -17.53 8.29
C MET A 194 -1.36 -17.73 9.30
N GLY A 195 -0.32 -18.48 8.89
CA GLY A 195 0.86 -18.70 9.75
C GLY A 195 1.54 -17.41 10.18
N GLN A 196 1.71 -16.44 9.28
CA GLN A 196 2.33 -15.15 9.58
C GLN A 196 1.49 -14.35 10.58
N CYS A 197 0.16 -14.34 10.41
CA CYS A 197 -0.74 -13.68 11.33
C CYS A 197 -0.69 -14.34 12.73
N VAL A 198 -0.79 -15.67 12.79
CA VAL A 198 -0.76 -16.43 14.05
C VAL A 198 0.58 -16.29 14.76
N ASP A 199 1.70 -16.28 14.04
CA ASP A 199 3.03 -16.11 14.63
C ASP A 199 3.22 -14.73 15.23
N CYS A 200 2.75 -13.69 14.55
CA CYS A 200 2.76 -12.32 15.06
C CYS A 200 1.87 -12.20 16.31
N HIS A 201 0.65 -12.73 16.28
CA HIS A 201 -0.26 -12.72 17.40
C HIS A 201 0.32 -13.45 18.63
N ARG A 202 0.94 -14.62 18.45
CA ARG A 202 1.59 -15.35 19.55
C ARG A 202 2.75 -14.58 20.18
N LYS A 203 3.58 -13.97 19.35
CA LYS A 203 4.73 -13.17 19.82
C LYS A 203 4.30 -11.96 20.64
N ASN A 204 3.11 -11.43 20.36
CA ASN A 204 2.60 -10.20 20.96
C ASN A 204 1.43 -10.42 21.92
N ASN A 205 1.18 -11.68 22.35
CA ASN A 205 0.07 -12.04 23.24
C ASN A 205 -1.32 -11.60 22.74
N ALA A 206 -1.49 -11.55 21.43
CA ALA A 206 -2.77 -11.22 20.79
C ALA A 206 -3.61 -12.50 20.62
N PRO A 207 -4.96 -12.39 20.48
CA PRO A 207 -5.85 -13.54 20.33
C PRO A 207 -5.50 -14.40 19.12
N THR A 208 -5.51 -15.74 19.28
CA THR A 208 -5.23 -16.73 18.23
C THR A 208 -6.35 -17.72 18.02
N ASP A 209 -7.53 -17.46 18.61
CA ASP A 209 -8.71 -18.29 18.43
C ASP A 209 -9.21 -18.24 16.99
N CYS A 210 -9.72 -19.35 16.48
CA CYS A 210 -10.23 -19.44 15.12
C CYS A 210 -11.25 -18.33 14.80
N THR A 211 -12.16 -18.09 15.74
CA THR A 211 -13.25 -17.11 15.60
C THR A 211 -12.80 -15.65 15.67
N THR A 212 -11.57 -15.38 16.11
CA THR A 212 -10.98 -14.03 16.04
C THR A 212 -10.76 -13.59 14.60
N CYS A 213 -10.37 -14.52 13.74
CA CYS A 213 -9.98 -14.26 12.35
C CYS A 213 -10.93 -14.85 11.32
N HIS A 214 -11.79 -15.82 11.70
CA HIS A 214 -12.70 -16.52 10.79
C HIS A 214 -14.15 -16.36 11.21
N PHE A 215 -15.06 -16.30 10.19
CA PHE A 215 -16.50 -16.32 10.41
C PHE A 215 -17.00 -17.75 10.55
#